data_ced034bfccf50ea83128321684d55e3a
#
_entry.id   ced034bfccf50ea83128321684d55e3a
#
_cell.length_a   1.000
_cell.length_b   1.000
_cell.length_c   1.000
_cell.angle_alpha   90.00
_cell.angle_beta   90.00
_cell.angle_gamma   90.00
#
_symmetry.space_group_name_H-M   'P 1'
#
loop_
_entity.id
_entity.type
_entity.pdbx_description
1 polymer ?
#
loop_
_entity_poly.entity_id
_entity_poly.type
_entity_poly.pdbx_seq_one_letter_code
_entity_poly.pdbx_strand_id
1 'polypeptide(L)'
;MSVREKLSASDFEAFLRLPENAAKRFELHDGAIYEMSPSSELPTVLASELISYLRPFVRERGLGLVTAPDGGFALTPHDVLSPDVAFIRAARLSGIRRRGFFQIAPDLAIEVVSPSDSIPAVQRKAARYLTLGVREVWIIYPDDQTADIYRAGNAPNRLEVQQIASDGALESDLLPDFRLPLPQLFALGAPILDDRPEDAQPE
;
A
#
# COMPACT_ATOMS: atom_id res chain seq x y z
N MET A 1 -10.83 -32.08 14.96
CA MET A 1 -10.71 -30.86 14.19
C MET A 1 -9.40 -30.92 13.42
N SER A 2 -9.45 -31.00 12.10
CA SER A 2 -8.22 -30.95 11.27
C SER A 2 -7.68 -29.52 11.34
N VAL A 3 -6.50 -29.33 11.89
CA VAL A 3 -5.78 -28.06 11.82
C VAL A 3 -5.33 -27.93 10.37
N ARG A 4 -5.94 -27.04 9.61
CA ARG A 4 -5.49 -26.73 8.26
C ARG A 4 -4.10 -26.12 8.41
N GLU A 5 -3.08 -26.77 7.85
CA GLU A 5 -1.72 -26.30 7.90
C GLU A 5 -1.65 -24.92 7.21
N LYS A 6 -1.11 -23.93 7.91
CA LYS A 6 -0.95 -22.56 7.39
C LYS A 6 0.19 -22.56 6.40
N LEU A 7 -0.03 -22.00 5.21
CA LEU A 7 1.04 -21.82 4.24
C LEU A 7 2.08 -20.83 4.77
N SER A 8 3.35 -21.14 4.50
CA SER A 8 4.45 -20.23 4.79
C SER A 8 4.73 -19.28 3.63
N ALA A 9 5.48 -18.20 3.87
CA ALA A 9 5.95 -17.30 2.84
C ALA A 9 6.79 -18.01 1.75
N SER A 10 7.50 -19.10 2.10
CA SER A 10 8.23 -19.93 1.12
C SER A 10 7.29 -20.76 0.26
N ASP A 11 6.22 -21.34 0.85
CA ASP A 11 5.19 -22.05 0.09
C ASP A 11 4.46 -21.10 -0.85
N PHE A 12 4.18 -19.88 -0.38
CA PHE A 12 3.58 -18.83 -1.17
C PHE A 12 4.50 -18.38 -2.33
N GLU A 13 5.81 -18.24 -2.09
CA GLU A 13 6.76 -17.95 -3.17
C GLU A 13 6.81 -19.08 -4.22
N ALA A 14 6.69 -20.33 -3.79
CA ALA A 14 6.59 -21.48 -4.71
C ALA A 14 5.26 -21.45 -5.50
N PHE A 15 4.14 -21.14 -4.85
CA PHE A 15 2.84 -20.97 -5.48
C PHE A 15 2.84 -19.89 -6.56
N LEU A 16 3.47 -18.73 -6.32
CA LEU A 16 3.58 -17.63 -7.29
C LEU A 16 4.39 -18.00 -8.54
N ARG A 17 5.26 -19.01 -8.46
CA ARG A 17 6.07 -19.48 -9.60
C ARG A 17 5.33 -20.45 -10.52
N LEU A 18 4.14 -20.91 -10.14
CA LEU A 18 3.34 -21.79 -10.98
C LEU A 18 2.88 -21.04 -12.25
N PRO A 19 2.95 -21.64 -13.44
CA PRO A 19 2.61 -20.95 -14.69
C PRO A 19 1.19 -20.37 -14.70
N GLU A 20 0.23 -21.04 -14.07
CA GLU A 20 -1.17 -20.61 -13.95
C GLU A 20 -1.36 -19.37 -13.08
N ASN A 21 -0.36 -19.01 -12.27
CA ASN A 21 -0.39 -17.84 -11.37
C ASN A 21 0.42 -16.66 -11.89
N ALA A 22 1.18 -16.83 -12.98
CA ALA A 22 2.15 -15.84 -13.47
C ALA A 22 1.51 -14.47 -13.86
N ALA A 23 0.22 -14.48 -14.26
CA ALA A 23 -0.51 -13.27 -14.68
C ALA A 23 -1.43 -12.73 -13.57
N LYS A 24 -1.35 -13.26 -12.36
CA LYS A 24 -2.24 -12.93 -11.26
C LYS A 24 -1.46 -12.32 -10.10
N ARG A 25 -2.16 -11.52 -9.31
CA ARG A 25 -1.64 -10.93 -8.08
C ARG A 25 -2.25 -11.63 -6.87
N PHE A 26 -1.43 -11.91 -5.88
CA PHE A 26 -1.87 -12.59 -4.66
C PHE A 26 -1.19 -11.98 -3.44
N GLU A 27 -1.86 -12.10 -2.31
CA GLU A 27 -1.29 -11.86 -0.98
C GLU A 27 -1.47 -13.08 -0.10
N LEU A 28 -0.62 -13.22 0.91
CA LEU A 28 -0.73 -14.24 1.94
C LEU A 28 -1.14 -13.57 3.25
N HIS A 29 -2.29 -13.94 3.79
CA HIS A 29 -2.79 -13.43 5.07
C HIS A 29 -3.02 -14.58 6.04
N ASP A 30 -2.25 -14.62 7.11
CA ASP A 30 -2.34 -15.67 8.14
C ASP A 30 -2.30 -17.10 7.55
N GLY A 31 -1.48 -17.30 6.52
CA GLY A 31 -1.31 -18.56 5.81
C GLY A 31 -2.41 -18.93 4.80
N ALA A 32 -3.34 -18.01 4.51
CA ALA A 32 -4.33 -18.14 3.45
C ALA A 32 -3.98 -17.25 2.26
N ILE A 33 -4.09 -17.78 1.04
CA ILE A 33 -3.86 -17.04 -0.21
C ILE A 33 -5.12 -16.29 -0.60
N TYR A 34 -4.96 -15.00 -0.93
CA TYR A 34 -6.00 -14.14 -1.48
C TYR A 34 -5.57 -13.65 -2.86
N GLU A 35 -6.41 -13.90 -3.87
CA GLU A 35 -6.24 -13.32 -5.19
C GLU A 35 -6.71 -11.86 -5.17
N MET A 36 -5.88 -10.97 -5.67
CA MET A 36 -6.14 -9.54 -5.73
C MET A 36 -6.70 -9.17 -7.10
N SER A 37 -7.76 -8.38 -7.11
CA SER A 37 -8.25 -7.80 -8.37
C SER A 37 -7.21 -6.86 -8.98
N PRO A 38 -7.14 -6.75 -10.32
CA PRO A 38 -6.37 -5.69 -10.95
C PRO A 38 -6.85 -4.32 -10.45
N SER A 39 -5.92 -3.41 -10.19
CA SER A 39 -6.25 -2.02 -9.88
C SER A 39 -6.87 -1.35 -11.10
N SER A 40 -7.86 -0.48 -10.88
CA SER A 40 -8.41 0.37 -11.94
C SER A 40 -7.45 1.52 -12.29
N GLU A 41 -7.77 2.28 -13.34
CA GLU A 41 -6.89 3.30 -13.91
C GLU A 41 -6.51 4.38 -12.88
N LEU A 42 -7.47 5.05 -12.26
CA LEU A 42 -7.23 6.16 -11.35
C LEU A 42 -6.38 5.77 -10.14
N PRO A 43 -6.64 4.69 -9.38
CA PRO A 43 -5.76 4.24 -8.31
C PRO A 43 -4.33 3.97 -8.77
N THR A 44 -4.14 3.38 -9.97
CA THR A 44 -2.81 3.12 -10.53
C THR A 44 -2.06 4.43 -10.81
N VAL A 45 -2.74 5.42 -11.39
CA VAL A 45 -2.16 6.75 -11.65
C VAL A 45 -1.80 7.44 -10.35
N LEU A 46 -2.70 7.44 -9.35
CA LEU A 46 -2.43 8.07 -8.05
C LEU A 46 -1.27 7.39 -7.29
N ALA A 47 -1.14 6.08 -7.37
CA ALA A 47 0.03 5.37 -6.82
C ALA A 47 1.33 5.83 -7.50
N SER A 48 1.31 6.03 -8.83
CA SER A 48 2.44 6.57 -9.58
C SER A 48 2.76 8.02 -9.20
N GLU A 49 1.75 8.87 -9.02
CA GLU A 49 1.92 10.25 -8.54
C GLU A 49 2.53 10.28 -7.13
N LEU A 50 2.02 9.48 -6.19
CA LEU A 50 2.60 9.36 -4.85
C LEU A 50 4.09 8.99 -4.90
N ILE A 51 4.46 8.04 -5.76
CA ILE A 51 5.86 7.65 -5.97
C ILE A 51 6.67 8.82 -6.54
N SER A 52 6.10 9.61 -7.46
CA SER A 52 6.77 10.75 -8.10
C SER A 52 7.13 11.84 -7.10
N TYR A 53 6.32 12.05 -6.05
CA TYR A 53 6.60 12.98 -4.96
C TYR A 53 7.52 12.39 -3.88
N LEU A 54 7.24 11.17 -3.45
CA LEU A 54 7.97 10.52 -2.34
C LEU A 54 9.41 10.15 -2.71
N ARG A 55 9.61 9.56 -3.90
CA ARG A 55 10.91 9.00 -4.28
C ARG A 55 12.02 10.04 -4.41
N PRO A 56 11.85 11.18 -5.09
CA PRO A 56 12.85 12.25 -5.12
C PRO A 56 13.14 12.79 -3.72
N PHE A 57 12.10 13.09 -2.94
CA PHE A 57 12.23 13.61 -1.58
C PHE A 57 13.05 12.68 -0.68
N VAL A 58 12.74 11.40 -0.68
CA VAL A 58 13.42 10.37 0.12
C VAL A 58 14.87 10.19 -0.34
N ARG A 59 15.11 10.19 -1.66
CA ARG A 59 16.44 9.97 -2.25
C ARG A 59 17.38 11.14 -1.99
N GLU A 60 16.93 12.38 -2.20
CA GLU A 60 17.74 13.59 -2.03
C GLU A 60 18.20 13.79 -0.59
N ARG A 61 17.39 13.32 0.38
CA ARG A 61 17.67 13.42 1.81
C ARG A 61 18.30 12.16 2.41
N GLY A 62 18.52 11.12 1.59
CA GLY A 62 19.09 9.86 2.05
C GLY A 62 18.23 9.13 3.10
N LEU A 63 16.90 9.37 3.11
CA LEU A 63 16.01 8.85 4.14
C LEU A 63 15.76 7.35 4.01
N GLY A 64 15.87 6.78 2.80
CA GLY A 64 15.61 5.36 2.60
C GLY A 64 15.24 4.99 1.17
N LEU A 65 14.27 4.10 1.04
CA LEU A 65 13.80 3.54 -0.21
C LEU A 65 12.27 3.65 -0.32
N VAL A 66 11.78 4.01 -1.49
CA VAL A 66 10.37 3.93 -1.87
C VAL A 66 10.18 2.80 -2.87
N THR A 67 9.19 1.92 -2.65
CA THR A 67 8.82 0.83 -3.57
C THR A 67 7.56 1.17 -4.33
N ALA A 68 7.41 0.56 -5.50
CA ALA A 68 6.21 0.58 -6.33
C ALA A 68 5.27 -0.60 -5.97
N PRO A 69 4.05 -0.66 -6.52
CA PRO A 69 3.17 -1.82 -6.41
C PRO A 69 3.88 -3.13 -6.77
N ASP A 70 3.34 -4.25 -6.28
CA ASP A 70 3.89 -5.61 -6.43
C ASP A 70 5.17 -5.92 -5.62
N GLY A 71 5.68 -4.96 -4.85
CA GLY A 71 6.73 -5.22 -3.88
C GLY A 71 6.19 -5.98 -2.67
N GLY A 72 6.35 -7.31 -2.62
CA GLY A 72 5.89 -8.13 -1.51
C GLY A 72 6.77 -7.99 -0.27
N PHE A 73 6.14 -7.87 0.90
CA PHE A 73 6.75 -7.81 2.22
C PHE A 73 6.34 -9.02 3.06
N ALA A 74 7.27 -9.92 3.34
CA ALA A 74 7.07 -11.01 4.29
C ALA A 74 7.16 -10.45 5.72
N LEU A 75 6.00 -10.12 6.27
CA LEU A 75 5.85 -9.47 7.58
C LEU A 75 5.95 -10.48 8.72
N THR A 76 5.47 -11.70 8.48
CA THR A 76 5.63 -12.89 9.33
C THR A 76 5.89 -14.12 8.45
N PRO A 77 6.18 -15.30 9.04
CA PRO A 77 6.25 -16.53 8.24
C PRO A 77 4.97 -16.87 7.47
N HIS A 78 3.82 -16.28 7.84
CA HIS A 78 2.51 -16.58 7.27
C HIS A 78 1.79 -15.36 6.68
N ASP A 79 2.48 -14.22 6.56
CA ASP A 79 1.95 -12.99 6.00
C ASP A 79 2.89 -12.38 4.98
N VAL A 80 2.41 -12.25 3.74
CA VAL A 80 3.08 -11.52 2.67
C VAL A 80 2.08 -10.55 2.07
N LEU A 81 2.29 -9.27 2.31
CA LEU A 81 1.42 -8.18 1.85
C LEU A 81 2.16 -7.29 0.86
N SER A 82 1.41 -6.69 -0.06
CA SER A 82 1.95 -5.84 -1.13
C SER A 82 1.20 -4.51 -1.17
N PRO A 83 1.67 -3.47 -0.48
CA PRO A 83 1.05 -2.15 -0.56
C PRO A 83 1.29 -1.51 -1.94
N ASP A 84 0.42 -0.59 -2.34
CA ASP A 84 0.58 0.16 -3.59
C ASP A 84 1.85 1.01 -3.60
N VAL A 85 2.20 1.61 -2.46
CA VAL A 85 3.48 2.30 -2.25
C VAL A 85 3.99 1.97 -0.86
N ALA A 86 5.30 1.77 -0.71
CA ALA A 86 5.90 1.63 0.61
C ALA A 86 7.18 2.45 0.76
N PHE A 87 7.47 2.86 2.00
CA PHE A 87 8.73 3.50 2.37
C PHE A 87 9.43 2.70 3.46
N ILE A 88 10.74 2.51 3.28
CA ILE A 88 11.63 1.84 4.24
C ILE A 88 12.75 2.80 4.58
N ARG A 89 12.95 3.08 5.85
CA ARG A 89 14.05 3.95 6.32
C ARG A 89 15.42 3.35 6.05
N ALA A 90 16.38 4.19 5.67
CA ALA A 90 17.76 3.80 5.37
C ALA A 90 18.42 2.95 6.47
N ALA A 91 18.21 3.32 7.73
CA ALA A 91 18.76 2.60 8.89
C ALA A 91 18.26 1.14 9.05
N ARG A 92 17.17 0.77 8.36
CA ARG A 92 16.60 -0.59 8.39
C ARG A 92 16.95 -1.42 7.15
N LEU A 93 17.58 -0.81 6.15
CA LEU A 93 17.97 -1.49 4.92
C LEU A 93 19.28 -2.26 5.15
N SER A 94 19.22 -3.58 5.01
CA SER A 94 20.42 -4.47 5.00
C SER A 94 20.90 -4.79 3.57
N GLY A 95 20.32 -4.10 2.57
CA GLY A 95 20.54 -4.35 1.15
C GLY A 95 19.30 -4.89 0.47
N ILE A 96 19.28 -4.82 -0.86
CA ILE A 96 18.18 -5.31 -1.70
C ILE A 96 18.57 -6.66 -2.28
N ARG A 97 17.73 -7.67 -2.06
CA ARG A 97 17.89 -9.00 -2.63
C ARG A 97 17.45 -9.01 -4.09
N ARG A 98 18.06 -9.87 -4.89
CA ARG A 98 17.68 -10.04 -6.30
C ARG A 98 16.38 -10.82 -6.49
N ARG A 99 15.95 -11.57 -5.49
CA ARG A 99 14.76 -12.45 -5.53
C ARG A 99 14.09 -12.51 -4.17
N GLY A 100 12.80 -12.87 -4.16
CA GLY A 100 11.99 -13.04 -2.97
C GLY A 100 11.41 -11.72 -2.45
N PHE A 101 10.79 -11.81 -1.30
CA PHE A 101 10.12 -10.69 -0.64
C PHE A 101 11.08 -9.89 0.26
N PHE A 102 10.72 -8.65 0.54
CA PHE A 102 11.34 -7.92 1.64
C PHE A 102 11.07 -8.65 2.96
N GLN A 103 12.12 -8.90 3.75
CA GLN A 103 12.03 -9.63 5.02
C GLN A 103 11.90 -8.67 6.22
N ILE A 104 11.34 -7.52 6.00
CA ILE A 104 11.09 -6.46 6.98
C ILE A 104 9.76 -5.79 6.68
N ALA A 105 9.06 -5.33 7.71
CA ALA A 105 7.91 -4.46 7.51
C ALA A 105 8.39 -3.10 6.99
N PRO A 106 7.70 -2.46 6.03
CA PRO A 106 7.99 -1.08 5.67
C PRO A 106 7.70 -0.15 6.87
N ASP A 107 8.29 1.03 6.88
CA ASP A 107 7.97 2.04 7.89
C ASP A 107 6.62 2.71 7.59
N LEU A 108 6.34 2.96 6.29
CA LEU A 108 5.07 3.47 5.79
C LEU A 108 4.55 2.54 4.69
N ALA A 109 3.27 2.19 4.75
CA ALA A 109 2.52 1.53 3.68
C ALA A 109 1.41 2.47 3.19
N ILE A 110 1.15 2.51 1.90
CA ILE A 110 0.09 3.32 1.30
C ILE A 110 -0.77 2.43 0.42
N GLU A 111 -2.08 2.50 0.62
CA GLU A 111 -3.11 1.83 -0.18
C GLU A 111 -3.97 2.90 -0.86
N VAL A 112 -4.22 2.74 -2.13
CA VAL A 112 -5.12 3.59 -2.92
C VAL A 112 -6.36 2.80 -3.22
N VAL A 113 -7.50 3.22 -2.67
CA VAL A 113 -8.77 2.52 -2.79
C VAL A 113 -9.20 2.44 -4.24
N SER A 114 -9.57 1.25 -4.70
CA SER A 114 -10.14 0.99 -6.02
C SER A 114 -11.67 0.87 -5.90
N PRO A 115 -12.46 1.19 -6.96
CA PRO A 115 -13.92 1.01 -6.94
C PRO A 115 -14.39 -0.40 -6.59
N SER A 116 -13.57 -1.42 -6.86
CA SER A 116 -13.86 -2.82 -6.49
C SER A 116 -13.59 -3.14 -5.02
N ASP A 117 -12.97 -2.23 -4.26
CA ASP A 117 -12.57 -2.49 -2.88
C ASP A 117 -13.72 -2.28 -1.90
N SER A 118 -13.75 -3.11 -0.89
CA SER A 118 -14.59 -2.89 0.28
C SER A 118 -13.84 -2.00 1.28
N ILE A 119 -14.32 -0.78 1.53
CA ILE A 119 -13.73 0.15 2.51
C ILE A 119 -13.42 -0.55 3.85
N PRO A 120 -14.35 -1.33 4.46
CA PRO A 120 -14.01 -2.06 5.68
C PRO A 120 -12.88 -3.10 5.51
N ALA A 121 -12.68 -3.66 4.30
CA ALA A 121 -11.57 -4.59 4.06
C ALA A 121 -10.24 -3.85 4.00
N VAL A 122 -10.16 -2.70 3.32
CA VAL A 122 -8.96 -1.86 3.26
C VAL A 122 -8.59 -1.34 4.65
N GLN A 123 -9.58 -0.89 5.44
CA GLN A 123 -9.35 -0.46 6.83
C GLN A 123 -8.83 -1.61 7.72
N ARG A 124 -9.37 -2.83 7.58
CA ARG A 124 -8.82 -4.00 8.27
C ARG A 124 -7.40 -4.33 7.81
N LYS A 125 -7.08 -4.17 6.51
CA LYS A 125 -5.72 -4.35 5.99
C LYS A 125 -4.76 -3.33 6.61
N ALA A 126 -5.17 -2.06 6.74
CA ALA A 126 -4.38 -1.03 7.42
C ALA A 126 -4.11 -1.38 8.90
N ALA A 127 -5.14 -1.80 9.64
CA ALA A 127 -4.97 -2.26 11.01
C ALA A 127 -4.02 -3.46 11.10
N ARG A 128 -4.11 -4.40 10.14
CA ARG A 128 -3.19 -5.56 10.06
C ARG A 128 -1.75 -5.13 9.83
N TYR A 129 -1.49 -4.21 8.90
CA TYR A 129 -0.14 -3.67 8.69
C TYR A 129 0.48 -3.17 10.00
N LEU A 130 -0.26 -2.38 10.78
CA LEU A 130 0.23 -1.85 12.05
C LEU A 130 0.52 -2.96 13.06
N THR A 131 -0.33 -4.00 13.16
CA THR A 131 -0.07 -5.15 14.05
C THR A 131 1.14 -5.98 13.60
N LEU A 132 1.51 -5.92 12.33
CA LEU A 132 2.64 -6.64 11.72
C LEU A 132 3.92 -5.79 11.67
N GLY A 133 3.94 -4.62 12.32
CA GLY A 133 5.15 -3.82 12.53
C GLY A 133 5.36 -2.67 11.55
N VAL A 134 4.41 -2.39 10.67
CA VAL A 134 4.34 -1.12 9.91
C VAL A 134 4.03 -0.01 10.92
N ARG A 135 4.66 1.14 10.79
CA ARG A 135 4.52 2.24 11.76
C ARG A 135 3.39 3.20 11.41
N GLU A 136 3.17 3.40 10.13
CA GLU A 136 2.16 4.30 9.61
C GLU A 136 1.55 3.73 8.33
N VAL A 137 0.24 3.88 8.15
CA VAL A 137 -0.47 3.46 6.94
C VAL A 137 -1.31 4.63 6.46
N TRP A 138 -1.19 4.96 5.17
CA TRP A 138 -2.09 5.90 4.51
C TRP A 138 -3.09 5.13 3.66
N ILE A 139 -4.36 5.50 3.76
CA ILE A 139 -5.40 5.07 2.82
C ILE A 139 -5.83 6.30 2.05
N ILE A 140 -5.72 6.26 0.73
CA ILE A 140 -6.14 7.33 -0.17
C ILE A 140 -7.50 6.94 -0.76
N TYR A 141 -8.47 7.83 -0.68
CA TYR A 141 -9.82 7.66 -1.22
C TYR A 141 -10.00 8.55 -2.44
N PRO A 142 -9.88 7.99 -3.68
CA PRO A 142 -9.92 8.79 -4.90
C PRO A 142 -11.25 9.50 -5.12
N ASP A 143 -12.38 8.82 -4.84
CA ASP A 143 -13.74 9.35 -5.09
C ASP A 143 -14.04 10.59 -4.24
N ASP A 144 -13.59 10.58 -2.98
CA ASP A 144 -13.80 11.70 -2.04
C ASP A 144 -12.64 12.69 -2.05
N GLN A 145 -11.53 12.38 -2.73
CA GLN A 145 -10.27 13.13 -2.73
C GLN A 145 -9.74 13.37 -1.30
N THR A 146 -9.92 12.38 -0.42
CA THR A 146 -9.53 12.43 1.00
C THR A 146 -8.50 11.34 1.32
N ALA A 147 -7.97 11.36 2.54
CA ALA A 147 -7.10 10.30 3.02
C ALA A 147 -7.29 10.06 4.52
N ASP A 148 -6.97 8.83 4.95
CA ASP A 148 -6.82 8.48 6.36
C ASP A 148 -5.37 8.09 6.65
N ILE A 149 -4.84 8.60 7.75
CA ILE A 149 -3.52 8.23 8.28
C ILE A 149 -3.72 7.42 9.54
N TYR A 150 -3.29 6.16 9.51
CA TYR A 150 -3.38 5.21 10.61
C TYR A 150 -2.04 5.08 11.30
N ARG A 151 -2.02 5.16 12.63
CA ARG A 151 -0.85 4.93 13.49
C ARG A 151 -1.21 4.04 14.67
N ALA A 152 -0.22 3.34 15.23
CA ALA A 152 -0.40 2.67 16.50
C ALA A 152 -0.58 3.73 17.60
N GLY A 153 -1.66 3.62 18.36
CA GLY A 153 -1.92 4.51 19.49
C GLY A 153 -1.08 4.17 20.72
N ASN A 154 -1.17 5.02 21.73
CA ASN A 154 -0.38 4.93 22.98
C ASN A 154 -0.78 3.76 23.90
N ALA A 155 -1.83 3.00 23.58
CA ALA A 155 -2.26 1.82 24.32
C ALA A 155 -2.23 0.58 23.41
N PRO A 156 -2.03 -0.64 23.98
CA PRO A 156 -2.08 -1.89 23.20
C PRO A 156 -3.38 -2.01 22.41
N ASN A 157 -3.28 -2.39 21.15
CA ASN A 157 -4.40 -2.56 20.21
C ASN A 157 -5.25 -1.31 19.93
N ARG A 158 -4.78 -0.11 20.33
CA ARG A 158 -5.43 1.14 19.98
C ARG A 158 -4.84 1.67 18.67
N LEU A 159 -5.72 2.06 17.76
CA LEU A 159 -5.37 2.75 16.52
C LEU A 159 -5.70 4.23 16.67
N GLU A 160 -4.81 5.07 16.20
CA GLU A 160 -5.06 6.49 15.98
C GLU A 160 -5.29 6.69 14.49
N VAL A 161 -6.41 7.33 14.14
CA VAL A 161 -6.76 7.63 12.75
C VAL A 161 -6.91 9.13 12.63
N GLN A 162 -6.12 9.72 11.75
CA GLN A 162 -6.21 11.12 11.37
C GLN A 162 -6.84 11.19 9.98
N GLN A 163 -8.03 11.76 9.89
CA GLN A 163 -8.70 12.01 8.61
C GLN A 163 -8.18 13.30 8.00
N ILE A 164 -7.82 13.24 6.72
CA ILE A 164 -7.33 14.37 5.93
C ILE A 164 -8.43 14.75 4.94
N ALA A 165 -8.98 15.96 5.10
CA ALA A 165 -9.97 16.50 4.19
C ALA A 165 -9.35 16.84 2.82
N SER A 166 -10.20 17.03 1.81
CA SER A 166 -9.78 17.24 0.41
C SER A 166 -8.89 18.47 0.19
N ASP A 167 -8.94 19.46 1.07
CA ASP A 167 -8.07 20.65 1.10
C ASP A 167 -6.84 20.49 2.01
N GLY A 168 -6.69 19.32 2.66
CA GLY A 168 -5.61 18.98 3.57
C GLY A 168 -4.32 18.54 2.87
N ALA A 169 -3.39 18.02 3.65
CA ALA A 169 -2.11 17.53 3.14
C ALA A 169 -1.65 16.26 3.84
N LEU A 170 -0.95 15.39 3.12
CA LEU A 170 -0.25 14.23 3.66
C LEU A 170 1.07 14.70 4.28
N GLU A 171 1.25 14.38 5.55
CA GLU A 171 2.45 14.66 6.35
C GLU A 171 2.78 13.46 7.22
N SER A 172 4.06 13.26 7.55
CA SER A 172 4.50 12.14 8.39
C SER A 172 5.75 12.48 9.18
N ASP A 173 5.77 12.09 10.46
CA ASP A 173 6.99 12.15 11.28
C ASP A 173 8.10 11.20 10.78
N LEU A 174 7.76 10.24 9.93
CA LEU A 174 8.73 9.36 9.28
C LEU A 174 9.49 10.06 8.15
N LEU A 175 8.91 11.13 7.63
CA LEU A 175 9.39 11.92 6.50
C LEU A 175 9.40 13.41 6.89
N PRO A 176 10.33 13.85 7.78
CA PRO A 176 10.38 15.24 8.24
C PRO A 176 10.39 16.23 7.08
N ASP A 177 9.59 17.29 7.17
CA ASP A 177 9.40 18.32 6.15
C ASP A 177 8.72 17.87 4.84
N PHE A 178 8.29 16.61 4.75
CA PHE A 178 7.45 16.17 3.64
C PHE A 178 6.02 16.68 3.84
N ARG A 179 5.53 17.38 2.82
CA ARG A 179 4.15 17.84 2.77
C ARG A 179 3.62 17.74 1.35
N LEU A 180 2.58 16.96 1.15
CA LEU A 180 1.90 16.80 -0.13
C LEU A 180 0.41 17.20 0.02
N PRO A 181 0.01 18.39 -0.45
CA PRO A 181 -1.40 18.78 -0.48
C PRO A 181 -2.22 17.80 -1.31
N LEU A 182 -3.38 17.34 -0.80
CA LEU A 182 -4.27 16.47 -1.55
C LEU A 182 -4.73 17.10 -2.87
N PRO A 183 -5.06 18.42 -2.95
CA PRO A 183 -5.35 19.04 -4.23
C PRO A 183 -4.23 18.91 -5.27
N GLN A 184 -2.97 18.86 -4.82
CA GLN A 184 -1.83 18.67 -5.73
C GLN A 184 -1.73 17.20 -6.17
N LEU A 185 -1.99 16.24 -5.28
CA LEU A 185 -1.99 14.81 -5.62
C LEU A 185 -3.08 14.50 -6.65
N PHE A 186 -4.27 15.11 -6.49
CA PHE A 186 -5.41 14.87 -7.37
C PHE A 186 -5.47 15.77 -8.61
N ALA A 187 -4.55 16.74 -8.75
CA ALA A 187 -4.45 17.60 -9.92
C ALA A 187 -3.77 16.87 -11.10
N LEU A 188 -4.42 15.81 -11.61
CA LEU A 188 -3.90 15.00 -12.71
C LEU A 188 -3.89 15.73 -14.07
N GLY A 189 -4.31 17.00 -14.08
CA GLY A 189 -4.44 17.83 -15.28
C GLY A 189 -5.78 17.58 -16.00
N ALA A 190 -6.61 18.64 -16.19
CA ALA A 190 -7.70 18.57 -17.14
C ALA A 190 -7.08 18.49 -18.55
N PRO A 191 -7.41 17.55 -19.36
CA PRO A 191 -8.54 16.66 -19.63
C PRO A 191 -8.26 15.16 -19.35
N ILE A 192 -7.43 14.82 -18.37
CA ILE A 192 -7.05 13.42 -18.10
C ILE A 192 -8.16 12.66 -17.37
N LEU A 193 -8.98 13.38 -16.58
CA LEU A 193 -10.13 12.76 -15.92
C LEU A 193 -11.32 12.72 -16.86
N ASP A 194 -11.85 11.52 -17.09
CA ASP A 194 -13.06 11.29 -17.85
C ASP A 194 -14.24 11.14 -16.88
N ASP A 195 -15.06 12.20 -16.74
CA ASP A 195 -16.23 12.23 -15.86
C ASP A 195 -17.46 11.51 -16.48
N ARG A 196 -17.29 10.79 -17.58
CA ARG A 196 -18.40 10.02 -18.16
C ARG A 196 -18.82 8.90 -17.19
N PRO A 197 -20.13 8.65 -17.05
CA PRO A 197 -20.60 7.51 -16.26
C PRO A 197 -20.04 6.20 -16.87
N GLU A 198 -19.66 5.26 -15.99
CA GLU A 198 -19.04 3.97 -16.37
C GLU A 198 -19.82 3.15 -17.40
N ASP A 199 -21.13 3.42 -17.55
CA ASP A 199 -22.03 2.74 -18.49
C ASP A 199 -22.06 3.38 -19.90
N ALA A 200 -21.35 4.47 -20.14
CA ALA A 200 -21.30 5.12 -21.45
C ALA A 200 -20.29 4.39 -22.34
N GLN A 201 -20.80 3.51 -23.22
CA GLN A 201 -19.96 2.89 -24.24
C GLN A 201 -19.40 3.98 -25.18
N PRO A 202 -18.12 3.87 -25.60
CA PRO A 202 -17.60 4.76 -26.66
C PRO A 202 -18.38 4.52 -27.94
N GLU A 203 -18.83 5.61 -28.59
CA GLU A 203 -19.43 5.59 -29.93
C GLU A 203 -18.41 5.10 -31.00
#